data_cbe380474d263f6c148d6658ce99eb2b
#
_entry.id   cbe380474d263f6c148d6658ce99eb2b
#
_cell.length_a   1.000
_cell.length_b   1.000
_cell.length_c   1.000
_cell.angle_alpha   90.00
_cell.angle_beta   90.00
_cell.angle_gamma   90.00
#
_symmetry.space_group_name_H-M   'P 1'
#
loop_
_entity.id
_entity.type
_entity.pdbx_description
1 polymer ?
#
loop_
_entity_poly.entity_id
_entity_poly.type
_entity_poly.pdbx_seq_one_letter_code
_entity_poly.pdbx_strand_id
1 'polypeptide(L)'
;FNRRVPVADPTIYICAPNDDAMVKHPGHEAWFVLVNAPRHGDSDGFNWNDKDANHRYAMKIIDAIEARGISVRDRLEVLEIRTPADLERTVMAPGGSIYGTSSNGARSAFLRAKNRSPLKGLYCVGGSAHPGGGLPLVGLSAEIVAQAIVGKASH
;
A
#
# COMPACT_ATOMS: atom_id res chain seq x y z
N PHE A 1 -1.13 9.91 -11.81
CA PHE A 1 -2.36 9.09 -11.81
C PHE A 1 -3.18 9.26 -13.10
N ASN A 2 -3.31 10.48 -13.66
CA ASN A 2 -4.15 10.72 -14.86
C ASN A 2 -3.75 9.92 -16.10
N ARG A 3 -2.47 9.54 -16.23
CA ARG A 3 -1.98 8.74 -17.37
C ARG A 3 -2.12 7.24 -17.17
N ARG A 4 -2.55 6.78 -15.99
CA ARG A 4 -2.73 5.37 -15.62
C ARG A 4 -1.53 4.46 -15.92
N VAL A 5 -0.35 5.03 -15.98
CA VAL A 5 0.93 4.33 -16.16
C VAL A 5 1.86 4.63 -14.97
N PRO A 6 2.81 3.74 -14.67
CA PRO A 6 3.83 3.98 -13.66
C PRO A 6 4.60 5.28 -13.93
N VAL A 7 4.93 5.99 -12.86
CA VAL A 7 5.66 7.27 -12.94
C VAL A 7 7.09 7.01 -13.39
N ALA A 8 7.58 7.82 -14.33
CA ALA A 8 8.94 7.65 -14.87
C ALA A 8 10.03 7.97 -13.82
N ASP A 9 9.78 8.97 -12.96
CA ASP A 9 10.64 9.34 -11.83
C ASP A 9 9.77 9.37 -10.55
N PRO A 10 9.57 8.23 -9.88
CA PRO A 10 8.72 8.13 -8.71
C PRO A 10 9.42 8.66 -7.46
N THR A 11 8.63 9.15 -6.51
CA THR A 11 9.09 9.25 -5.12
C THR A 11 9.26 7.83 -4.60
N ILE A 12 10.45 7.52 -4.10
CA ILE A 12 10.80 6.19 -3.58
C ILE A 12 10.88 6.30 -2.05
N TYR A 13 10.04 5.53 -1.37
CA TYR A 13 10.13 5.34 0.07
C TYR A 13 10.90 4.05 0.33
N ILE A 14 11.91 4.13 1.19
CA ILE A 14 12.70 2.97 1.62
C ILE A 14 12.61 2.87 3.15
N CYS A 15 12.19 1.71 3.63
CA CYS A 15 12.30 1.32 5.02
C CYS A 15 13.31 0.18 5.12
N ALA A 16 14.40 0.42 5.81
CA ALA A 16 15.45 -0.54 6.10
C ALA A 16 15.55 -0.69 7.63
N PRO A 17 14.69 -1.51 8.25
CA PRO A 17 14.74 -1.74 9.68
C PRO A 17 16.03 -2.49 10.02
N ASN A 18 16.76 -2.01 11.01
CA ASN A 18 17.93 -2.70 11.53
C ASN A 18 17.45 -3.75 12.57
N ASP A 19 16.84 -4.84 12.07
CA ASP A 19 16.24 -5.89 12.87
C ASP A 19 16.72 -7.25 12.37
N ASP A 20 17.54 -7.91 13.18
CA ASP A 20 18.11 -9.22 12.89
C ASP A 20 17.04 -10.31 12.69
N ALA A 21 15.83 -10.14 13.26
CA ALA A 21 14.73 -11.07 13.06
C ALA A 21 14.13 -11.02 11.65
N MET A 22 14.39 -9.97 10.88
CA MET A 22 13.92 -9.80 9.52
C MET A 22 14.90 -10.28 8.44
N VAL A 23 16.09 -10.73 8.83
CA VAL A 23 17.13 -11.19 7.91
C VAL A 23 17.52 -12.63 8.21
N LYS A 24 17.89 -13.39 7.16
CA LYS A 24 18.28 -14.80 7.31
C LYS A 24 19.71 -14.97 7.79
N HIS A 25 20.58 -14.03 7.47
CA HIS A 25 22.01 -14.12 7.72
C HIS A 25 22.56 -12.82 8.29
N PRO A 26 23.54 -12.89 9.22
CA PRO A 26 24.23 -11.69 9.70
C PRO A 26 24.87 -10.90 8.55
N GLY A 27 24.82 -9.59 8.63
CA GLY A 27 25.36 -8.69 7.61
C GLY A 27 24.47 -8.47 6.39
N HIS A 28 23.25 -9.02 6.38
CA HIS A 28 22.22 -8.74 5.40
C HIS A 28 21.25 -7.67 5.89
N GLU A 29 20.56 -7.03 4.97
CA GLU A 29 19.51 -6.07 5.25
C GLU A 29 18.23 -6.46 4.49
N ALA A 30 17.08 -6.30 5.13
CA ALA A 30 15.78 -6.43 4.49
C ALA A 30 15.22 -5.02 4.21
N TRP A 31 15.04 -4.70 2.93
CA TRP A 31 14.50 -3.42 2.52
C TRP A 31 13.07 -3.56 2.02
N PHE A 32 12.18 -2.73 2.57
CA PHE A 32 10.86 -2.51 2.01
C PHE A 32 10.89 -1.23 1.18
N VAL A 33 10.76 -1.38 -0.13
CA VAL A 33 10.77 -0.28 -1.09
C VAL A 33 9.37 -0.06 -1.63
N LEU A 34 8.84 1.15 -1.48
CA LEU A 34 7.50 1.52 -1.92
C LEU A 34 7.55 2.67 -2.92
N VAL A 35 6.80 2.52 -4.00
CA VAL A 35 6.49 3.59 -4.95
C VAL A 35 4.99 3.67 -5.18
N ASN A 36 4.47 4.87 -5.45
CA ASN A 36 3.09 5.03 -5.82
C ASN A 36 2.84 4.51 -7.24
N ALA A 37 1.81 3.71 -7.40
CA ALA A 37 1.44 3.06 -8.65
C ALA A 37 -0.03 3.34 -9.00
N PRO A 38 -0.39 3.40 -10.29
CA PRO A 38 -1.79 3.42 -10.71
C PRO A 38 -2.45 2.08 -10.39
N ARG A 39 -3.77 2.10 -10.20
CA ARG A 39 -4.54 0.89 -9.93
C ARG A 39 -4.46 -0.10 -11.10
N HIS A 40 -4.72 -1.37 -10.80
CA HIS A 40 -4.90 -2.44 -11.79
C HIS A 40 -6.32 -2.44 -12.38
N GLY A 41 -6.48 -2.99 -13.59
CA GLY A 41 -7.77 -3.32 -14.19
C GLY A 41 -8.39 -2.26 -15.10
N ASP A 42 -7.74 -1.10 -15.30
CA ASP A 42 -8.19 -0.14 -16.30
C ASP A 42 -7.79 -0.60 -17.70
N SER A 43 -8.71 -0.58 -18.67
CA SER A 43 -8.50 -1.07 -20.05
C SER A 43 -7.42 -0.30 -20.81
N ASP A 44 -7.22 0.96 -20.47
CA ASP A 44 -6.21 1.87 -21.03
C ASP A 44 -5.03 2.10 -20.07
N GLY A 45 -4.95 1.31 -19.00
CA GLY A 45 -3.94 1.40 -17.96
C GLY A 45 -2.75 0.47 -18.19
N PHE A 46 -1.77 0.57 -17.30
CA PHE A 46 -0.62 -0.33 -17.29
C PHE A 46 -1.05 -1.76 -16.91
N ASN A 47 -0.57 -2.73 -17.68
CA ASN A 47 -0.87 -4.14 -17.43
C ASN A 47 0.04 -4.72 -16.33
N TRP A 48 -0.45 -4.69 -15.09
CA TRP A 48 0.26 -5.25 -13.93
C TRP A 48 0.33 -6.80 -13.91
N ASN A 49 -0.25 -7.49 -14.89
CA ASN A 49 -0.06 -8.93 -15.07
C ASN A 49 1.14 -9.24 -15.97
N ASP A 50 1.71 -8.27 -16.67
CA ASP A 50 2.92 -8.41 -17.47
C ASP A 50 4.16 -8.43 -16.55
N LYS A 51 4.67 -9.63 -16.27
CA LYS A 51 5.82 -9.84 -15.38
C LYS A 51 7.09 -9.15 -15.89
N ASP A 52 7.30 -9.13 -17.21
CA ASP A 52 8.50 -8.52 -17.79
C ASP A 52 8.43 -7.00 -17.68
N ALA A 53 7.26 -6.39 -17.91
CA ALA A 53 7.05 -4.96 -17.70
C ALA A 53 7.22 -4.58 -16.22
N ASN A 54 6.72 -5.38 -15.29
CA ASN A 54 6.89 -5.19 -13.87
C ASN A 54 8.37 -5.26 -13.46
N HIS A 55 9.09 -6.26 -13.96
CA HIS A 55 10.53 -6.39 -13.71
C HIS A 55 11.31 -5.20 -14.26
N ARG A 56 11.06 -4.80 -15.51
CA ARG A 56 11.70 -3.60 -16.10
C ARG A 56 11.43 -2.34 -15.27
N TYR A 57 10.22 -2.19 -14.73
CA TYR A 57 9.90 -1.04 -13.88
C TYR A 57 10.62 -1.11 -12.52
N ALA A 58 10.69 -2.29 -11.91
CA ALA A 58 11.47 -2.49 -10.69
C ALA A 58 12.95 -2.18 -10.88
N MET A 59 13.54 -2.60 -12.01
CA MET A 59 14.93 -2.27 -12.34
C MET A 59 15.15 -0.76 -12.50
N LYS A 60 14.19 -0.02 -13.09
CA LYS A 60 14.27 1.46 -13.13
C LYS A 60 14.23 2.09 -11.74
N ILE A 61 13.51 1.50 -10.79
CA ILE A 61 13.52 1.98 -9.40
C ILE A 61 14.89 1.77 -8.78
N ILE A 62 15.51 0.60 -9.01
CA ILE A 62 16.89 0.33 -8.57
C ILE A 62 17.87 1.33 -9.20
N ASP A 63 17.77 1.58 -10.51
CA ASP A 63 18.60 2.58 -11.20
C ASP A 63 18.45 3.98 -10.57
N ALA A 64 17.22 4.35 -10.20
CA ALA A 64 16.94 5.64 -9.58
C ALA A 64 17.50 5.73 -8.14
N ILE A 65 17.57 4.63 -7.40
CA ILE A 65 18.21 4.55 -6.08
C ILE A 65 19.74 4.72 -6.25
N GLU A 66 20.33 4.00 -7.20
CA GLU A 66 21.76 4.04 -7.47
C GLU A 66 22.21 5.43 -7.96
N ALA A 67 21.41 6.07 -8.80
CA ALA A 67 21.65 7.43 -9.25
C ALA A 67 21.69 8.48 -8.10
N ARG A 68 21.12 8.10 -6.94
CA ARG A 68 21.15 8.93 -5.71
C ARG A 68 22.30 8.53 -4.76
N GLY A 69 23.23 7.70 -5.21
CA GLY A 69 24.46 7.35 -4.49
C GLY A 69 24.37 6.14 -3.59
N ILE A 70 23.30 5.35 -3.67
CA ILE A 70 23.14 4.13 -2.87
C ILE A 70 23.37 2.92 -3.80
N SER A 71 24.53 2.26 -3.68
CA SER A 71 24.83 1.06 -4.47
C SER A 71 24.03 -0.14 -3.94
N VAL A 72 23.14 -0.67 -4.76
CA VAL A 72 22.23 -1.77 -4.40
C VAL A 72 22.47 -3.01 -5.27
N ARG A 73 22.64 -2.81 -6.56
CA ARG A 73 22.63 -3.89 -7.57
C ARG A 73 23.58 -5.02 -7.26
N ASP A 74 24.82 -4.69 -6.91
CA ASP A 74 25.88 -5.68 -6.64
C ASP A 74 25.69 -6.42 -5.30
N ARG A 75 24.74 -5.96 -4.49
CA ARG A 75 24.40 -6.52 -3.17
C ARG A 75 23.00 -7.11 -3.12
N LEU A 76 22.26 -7.07 -4.24
CA LEU A 76 20.90 -7.57 -4.32
C LEU A 76 20.90 -9.09 -4.46
N GLU A 77 20.43 -9.78 -3.42
CA GLU A 77 20.33 -11.25 -3.43
C GLU A 77 18.91 -11.72 -3.77
N VAL A 78 17.90 -11.03 -3.24
CA VAL A 78 16.49 -11.36 -3.44
C VAL A 78 15.72 -10.12 -3.85
N LEU A 79 14.97 -10.21 -4.93
CA LEU A 79 14.05 -9.20 -5.39
C LEU A 79 12.64 -9.78 -5.47
N GLU A 80 11.78 -9.40 -4.54
CA GLU A 80 10.35 -9.68 -4.60
C GLU A 80 9.61 -8.42 -5.07
N ILE A 81 8.77 -8.58 -6.10
CA ILE A 81 7.99 -7.49 -6.67
C ILE A 81 6.51 -7.76 -6.38
N ARG A 82 5.86 -6.85 -5.66
CA ARG A 82 4.42 -6.87 -5.41
C ARG A 82 3.75 -5.72 -6.14
N THR A 83 2.84 -6.06 -7.03
CA THR A 83 2.13 -5.13 -7.90
C THR A 83 0.70 -4.87 -7.41
N PRO A 84 0.01 -3.84 -7.93
CA PRO A 84 -1.42 -3.68 -7.71
C PRO A 84 -2.26 -4.92 -8.06
N ALA A 85 -1.89 -5.68 -9.11
CA ALA A 85 -2.56 -6.94 -9.44
C ALA A 85 -2.34 -8.02 -8.38
N ASP A 86 -1.15 -8.07 -7.75
CA ASP A 86 -0.87 -8.98 -6.64
C ASP A 86 -1.67 -8.61 -5.40
N LEU A 87 -1.77 -7.31 -5.08
CA LEU A 87 -2.59 -6.82 -3.97
C LEU A 87 -4.07 -7.17 -4.19
N GLU A 88 -4.59 -6.99 -5.41
CA GLU A 88 -5.96 -7.38 -5.71
C GLU A 88 -6.20 -8.87 -5.43
N ARG A 89 -5.28 -9.74 -5.87
CA ARG A 89 -5.38 -11.19 -5.65
C ARG A 89 -5.24 -11.61 -4.18
N THR A 90 -4.35 -10.96 -3.44
CA THR A 90 -4.01 -11.43 -2.07
C THR A 90 -4.89 -10.85 -0.99
N VAL A 91 -5.36 -9.60 -1.15
CA VAL A 91 -6.17 -8.91 -0.14
C VAL A 91 -7.55 -8.49 -0.64
N MET A 92 -7.95 -8.95 -1.83
CA MET A 92 -9.26 -8.68 -2.45
C MET A 92 -9.56 -7.17 -2.58
N ALA A 93 -8.51 -6.36 -2.68
CA ALA A 93 -8.64 -4.91 -2.84
C ALA A 93 -8.87 -4.56 -4.33
N PRO A 94 -10.04 -4.04 -4.72
CA PRO A 94 -10.35 -3.77 -6.13
C PRO A 94 -9.30 -2.88 -6.79
N GLY A 95 -8.70 -3.35 -7.89
CA GLY A 95 -7.61 -2.68 -8.58
C GLY A 95 -6.30 -2.59 -7.80
N GLY A 96 -6.14 -3.37 -6.72
CA GLY A 96 -5.00 -3.29 -5.81
C GLY A 96 -4.96 -1.99 -5.01
N SER A 97 -6.07 -1.27 -4.93
CA SER A 97 -6.16 -0.02 -4.19
C SER A 97 -6.20 -0.29 -2.69
N ILE A 98 -5.23 0.24 -1.96
CA ILE A 98 -5.22 0.26 -0.49
C ILE A 98 -5.64 1.65 0.00
N TYR A 99 -6.13 1.75 1.24
CA TYR A 99 -6.64 2.98 1.87
C TYR A 99 -7.97 3.53 1.33
N GLY A 100 -8.70 2.79 0.51
CA GLY A 100 -10.03 3.16 0.01
C GLY A 100 -9.99 4.24 -1.07
N THR A 101 -10.92 5.18 -1.02
CA THR A 101 -11.01 6.27 -2.01
C THR A 101 -9.79 7.18 -1.97
N SER A 102 -9.41 7.72 -3.15
CA SER A 102 -8.29 8.66 -3.28
C SER A 102 -8.42 9.82 -2.30
N SER A 103 -7.35 10.15 -1.60
CA SER A 103 -7.27 11.27 -0.66
C SER A 103 -6.76 12.57 -1.31
N ASN A 104 -6.72 12.64 -2.64
CA ASN A 104 -6.28 13.82 -3.37
C ASN A 104 -7.38 14.89 -3.34
N GLY A 105 -7.19 15.92 -2.52
CA GLY A 105 -8.09 17.07 -2.38
C GLY A 105 -8.71 17.21 -0.97
N ALA A 106 -8.99 18.44 -0.58
CA ALA A 106 -9.47 18.78 0.75
C ALA A 106 -10.81 18.09 1.15
N ARG A 107 -11.62 17.72 0.17
CA ARG A 107 -12.90 17.02 0.39
C ARG A 107 -12.77 15.51 0.51
N SER A 108 -11.75 14.91 -0.06
CA SER A 108 -11.61 13.44 -0.12
C SER A 108 -11.33 12.82 1.25
N ALA A 109 -10.64 13.54 2.13
CA ALA A 109 -10.39 13.09 3.50
C ALA A 109 -11.69 12.91 4.30
N PHE A 110 -12.73 13.71 3.98
CA PHE A 110 -14.04 13.65 4.64
C PHE A 110 -15.01 12.66 3.99
N LEU A 111 -14.70 12.13 2.81
CA LEU A 111 -15.56 11.21 2.04
C LEU A 111 -15.22 9.74 2.26
N ARG A 112 -14.42 9.40 3.26
CA ARG A 112 -14.18 8.01 3.64
C ARG A 112 -15.45 7.33 4.13
N ALA A 113 -15.57 6.05 3.87
CA ALA A 113 -16.67 5.25 4.38
C ALA A 113 -16.78 5.39 5.90
N LYS A 114 -17.97 5.76 6.37
CA LYS A 114 -18.25 5.85 7.81
C LYS A 114 -18.22 4.43 8.41
N ASN A 115 -17.79 4.32 9.66
CA ASN A 115 -17.79 3.02 10.36
C ASN A 115 -19.19 2.42 10.52
N ARG A 116 -20.23 3.26 10.65
CA ARG A 116 -21.63 2.81 10.64
C ARG A 116 -22.23 3.01 9.26
N SER A 117 -22.68 1.93 8.64
CA SER A 117 -23.48 1.97 7.41
C SER A 117 -24.90 2.50 7.69
N PRO A 118 -25.58 3.09 6.70
CA PRO A 118 -27.03 3.32 6.78
C PRO A 118 -27.85 2.04 6.98
N LEU A 119 -27.30 0.90 6.57
CA LEU A 119 -27.94 -0.41 6.78
C LEU A 119 -27.72 -0.89 8.22
N LYS A 120 -28.82 -1.20 8.92
CA LYS A 120 -28.77 -1.68 10.30
C LYS A 120 -27.93 -2.98 10.39
N GLY A 121 -26.98 -3.00 11.33
CA GLY A 121 -26.13 -4.16 11.57
C GLY A 121 -24.93 -4.29 10.64
N LEU A 122 -24.74 -3.38 9.66
CA LEU A 122 -23.58 -3.35 8.78
C LEU A 122 -22.58 -2.28 9.24
N TYR A 123 -21.33 -2.68 9.42
CA TYR A 123 -20.25 -1.81 9.84
C TYR A 123 -19.06 -1.93 8.90
N CYS A 124 -18.33 -0.83 8.72
CA CYS A 124 -17.07 -0.78 7.97
C CYS A 124 -15.92 -0.55 8.93
N VAL A 125 -14.89 -1.40 8.86
CA VAL A 125 -13.70 -1.33 9.70
C VAL A 125 -12.44 -1.50 8.86
N GLY A 126 -11.35 -0.86 9.27
CA GLY A 126 -10.05 -0.99 8.62
C GLY A 126 -9.58 0.26 7.89
N GLY A 127 -8.47 0.12 7.14
CA GLY A 127 -7.76 1.24 6.51
C GLY A 127 -8.52 1.99 5.41
N SER A 128 -9.56 1.37 4.84
CA SER A 128 -10.44 1.99 3.83
C SER A 128 -11.65 2.70 4.42
N ALA A 129 -11.90 2.52 5.72
CA ALA A 129 -12.96 3.19 6.48
C ALA A 129 -12.39 4.35 7.32
N HIS A 130 -13.27 5.09 8.00
CA HIS A 130 -12.87 6.12 8.95
C HIS A 130 -12.13 5.48 10.17
N PRO A 131 -11.07 6.08 10.71
CA PRO A 131 -10.43 7.34 10.34
C PRO A 131 -9.42 7.25 9.19
N GLY A 132 -9.02 6.07 8.74
CA GLY A 132 -8.13 5.91 7.59
C GLY A 132 -7.11 4.79 7.72
N GLY A 133 -6.09 4.82 6.85
CA GLY A 133 -5.04 3.80 6.77
C GLY A 133 -3.89 4.03 7.75
N GLY A 134 -3.09 2.99 7.94
CA GLY A 134 -2.01 2.90 8.92
C GLY A 134 -2.44 2.16 10.18
N LEU A 135 -1.54 1.37 10.76
CA LEU A 135 -1.85 0.49 11.91
C LEU A 135 -2.56 1.20 13.08
N PRO A 136 -2.13 2.40 13.53
CA PRO A 136 -2.82 3.09 14.61
C PRO A 136 -4.26 3.47 14.27
N LEU A 137 -4.49 3.96 13.04
CA LEU A 137 -5.83 4.36 12.59
C LEU A 137 -6.75 3.16 12.33
N VAL A 138 -6.19 2.05 11.87
CA VAL A 138 -6.94 0.79 11.72
C VAL A 138 -7.35 0.24 13.09
N GLY A 139 -6.47 0.31 14.10
CA GLY A 139 -6.80 -0.03 15.48
C GLY A 139 -7.93 0.84 16.02
N LEU A 140 -7.85 2.15 15.82
CA LEU A 140 -8.91 3.07 16.23
C LEU A 140 -10.23 2.81 15.48
N SER A 141 -10.18 2.46 14.18
CA SER A 141 -11.36 2.06 13.42
C SER A 141 -12.03 0.83 14.02
N ALA A 142 -11.24 -0.16 14.44
CA ALA A 142 -11.74 -1.37 15.08
C ALA A 142 -12.39 -1.05 16.44
N GLU A 143 -11.78 -0.20 17.25
CA GLU A 143 -12.32 0.23 18.55
C GLU A 143 -13.67 0.96 18.38
N ILE A 144 -13.77 1.90 17.43
CA ILE A 144 -15.01 2.61 17.12
C ILE A 144 -16.13 1.63 16.76
N VAL A 145 -15.83 0.62 15.94
CA VAL A 145 -16.82 -0.38 15.54
C VAL A 145 -17.20 -1.29 16.70
N ALA A 146 -16.23 -1.76 17.48
CA ALA A 146 -16.50 -2.57 18.65
C ALA A 146 -17.41 -1.86 19.65
N GLN A 147 -17.13 -0.58 19.97
CA GLN A 147 -17.98 0.24 20.84
C GLN A 147 -19.37 0.49 20.24
N ALA A 148 -19.47 0.56 18.89
CA ALA A 148 -20.74 0.72 18.22
C ALA A 148 -21.64 -0.52 18.30
N ILE A 149 -21.04 -1.71 18.42
CA ILE A 149 -21.74 -3.02 18.50
C ILE A 149 -22.12 -3.32 19.94
N VAL A 150 -21.17 -3.23 20.87
CA VAL A 150 -21.38 -3.66 22.27
C VAL A 150 -21.84 -2.54 23.21
N GLY A 151 -21.88 -1.29 22.73
CA GLY A 151 -22.08 -0.13 23.58
C GLY A 151 -20.77 0.37 24.22
N LYS A 152 -20.77 1.59 24.75
CA LYS A 152 -19.64 2.08 25.53
C LYS A 152 -19.53 1.24 26.79
N ALA A 153 -18.36 0.65 27.03
CA ALA A 153 -18.06 0.10 28.34
C ALA A 153 -18.22 1.24 29.36
N SER A 154 -19.13 1.09 30.31
CA SER A 154 -19.20 1.98 31.46
C SER A 154 -17.95 1.77 32.30
N HIS A 155 -17.04 2.74 32.28
CA HIS A 155 -15.94 2.85 33.23
C HIS A 155 -16.45 3.57 34.46
#